data_fbe035ab8cca2d6cb8ed6bd17ebf0d67
#
_entry.id   fbe035ab8cca2d6cb8ed6bd17ebf0d67
#
_cell.length_a   1.000
_cell.length_b   1.000
_cell.length_c   1.000
_cell.angle_alpha   90.00
_cell.angle_beta   90.00
_cell.angle_gamma   90.00
#
_symmetry.space_group_name_H-M   'P 1'
#
loop_
_entity.id
_entity.type
_entity.pdbx_description
1 polymer ?
#
loop_
_entity_poly.entity_id
_entity_poly.type
_entity_poly.pdbx_seq_one_letter_code
_entity_poly.pdbx_strand_id
1 'polypeptide(L)'
;IDIRLQEYADSLMMHKVGSVVAIESSTGEILTMVSAPSYDPSLLAGRNFSKYYQKLALDPLKPLINRPPSAYYRPGSTFKLVQALVGQQLGILSAGSVFGHAGAPVKCHAHNTSHNDLHNAIQWSCNPYFYHAFRKILYDGTTGNTFERSAQGLQRWSELVANFGFGRKLGVDVSNEKKGNLPTVDYYNKVYKGENTWKFSNIYSLSIGEGEL
;
A
#
# COMPACT_ATOMS: atom_id res chain seq x y z
N ILE A 1 0.95 20.10 -12.55
CA ILE A 1 -0.51 20.04 -12.35
C ILE A 1 -1.23 20.60 -13.59
N ASP A 2 -2.18 19.83 -14.13
CA ASP A 2 -3.15 20.31 -15.12
C ASP A 2 -4.34 20.94 -14.37
N ILE A 3 -4.55 22.24 -14.54
CA ILE A 3 -5.55 22.98 -13.75
C ILE A 3 -6.98 22.50 -14.03
N ARG A 4 -7.30 22.13 -15.26
CA ARG A 4 -8.66 21.67 -15.64
C ARG A 4 -8.95 20.29 -15.03
N LEU A 5 -7.93 19.40 -15.01
CA LEU A 5 -8.04 18.10 -14.38
C LEU A 5 -8.13 18.24 -12.85
N GLN A 6 -7.41 19.21 -12.27
CA GLN A 6 -7.46 19.51 -10.84
C GLN A 6 -8.85 19.99 -10.43
N GLU A 7 -9.43 20.97 -11.15
CA GLU A 7 -10.78 21.49 -10.91
C GLU A 7 -11.85 20.39 -11.05
N TYR A 8 -11.71 19.55 -12.08
CA TYR A 8 -12.63 18.44 -12.28
C TYR A 8 -12.54 17.40 -11.14
N ALA A 9 -11.34 17.02 -10.75
CA ALA A 9 -11.14 16.08 -9.64
C ALA A 9 -11.64 16.66 -8.30
N ASP A 10 -11.43 17.95 -8.04
CA ASP A 10 -11.98 18.64 -6.88
C ASP A 10 -13.53 18.60 -6.88
N SER A 11 -14.16 18.84 -8.03
CA SER A 11 -15.62 18.76 -8.16
C SER A 11 -16.16 17.36 -7.86
N LEU A 12 -15.46 16.31 -8.29
CA LEU A 12 -15.81 14.92 -8.00
C LEU A 12 -15.67 14.56 -6.52
N MET A 13 -14.80 15.26 -5.81
CA MET A 13 -14.53 15.04 -4.39
C MET A 13 -15.42 15.87 -3.46
N MET A 14 -16.33 16.68 -3.98
CA MET A 14 -17.33 17.38 -3.15
C MET A 14 -18.10 16.39 -2.26
N HIS A 15 -18.25 16.75 -1.00
CA HIS A 15 -18.93 15.94 0.04
C HIS A 15 -18.30 14.56 0.31
N LYS A 16 -17.03 14.36 -0.08
CA LYS A 16 -16.28 13.12 0.19
C LYS A 16 -15.08 13.39 1.09
N VAL A 17 -14.56 12.34 1.68
CA VAL A 17 -13.30 12.37 2.44
C VAL A 17 -12.32 11.42 1.78
N GLY A 18 -11.17 11.94 1.40
CA GLY A 18 -10.16 11.13 0.73
C GLY A 18 -9.22 11.98 -0.12
N SER A 19 -8.58 11.35 -1.10
CA SER A 19 -7.66 12.01 -2.02
C SER A 19 -7.74 11.40 -3.42
N VAL A 20 -7.39 12.20 -4.42
CA VAL A 20 -7.16 11.77 -5.80
C VAL A 20 -5.77 12.22 -6.21
N VAL A 21 -5.01 11.29 -6.79
CA VAL A 21 -3.72 11.59 -7.43
C VAL A 21 -3.72 10.95 -8.80
N ALA A 22 -3.45 11.75 -9.84
CA ALA A 22 -3.22 11.23 -11.17
C ALA A 22 -1.78 11.54 -11.58
N ILE A 23 -1.10 10.52 -12.10
CA ILE A 23 0.31 10.60 -12.49
C ILE A 23 0.43 10.18 -13.95
N GLU A 24 1.14 10.97 -14.74
CA GLU A 24 1.52 10.59 -16.10
C GLU A 24 2.52 9.44 -16.04
N SER A 25 2.14 8.29 -16.55
CA SER A 25 2.95 7.07 -16.41
C SER A 25 4.27 7.08 -17.18
N SER A 26 4.35 7.89 -18.22
CA SER A 26 5.55 8.01 -19.06
C SER A 26 6.62 8.94 -18.47
N THR A 27 6.23 9.93 -17.69
CA THR A 27 7.13 10.97 -17.17
C THR A 27 7.23 10.97 -15.64
N GLY A 28 6.22 10.42 -14.94
CA GLY A 28 6.09 10.51 -13.49
C GLY A 28 5.52 11.86 -13.00
N GLU A 29 5.11 12.75 -13.90
CA GLU A 29 4.55 14.05 -13.54
C GLU A 29 3.18 13.89 -12.87
N ILE A 30 2.99 14.64 -11.78
CA ILE A 30 1.70 14.67 -11.08
C ILE A 30 0.77 15.64 -11.83
N LEU A 31 -0.25 15.09 -12.47
CA LEU A 31 -1.24 15.83 -13.23
C LEU A 31 -2.31 16.49 -12.34
N THR A 32 -2.72 15.79 -11.28
CA THR A 32 -3.63 16.34 -10.26
C THR A 32 -3.35 15.73 -8.90
N MET A 33 -3.59 16.52 -7.85
CA MET A 33 -3.45 16.09 -6.47
C MET A 33 -4.52 16.77 -5.61
N VAL A 34 -5.57 16.02 -5.26
CA VAL A 34 -6.72 16.52 -4.49
C VAL A 34 -6.74 15.92 -3.10
N SER A 35 -6.99 16.76 -2.11
CA SER A 35 -7.25 16.36 -0.72
C SER A 35 -8.62 16.87 -0.28
N ALA A 36 -9.54 15.98 0.02
CA ALA A 36 -10.89 16.34 0.44
C ALA A 36 -11.19 15.85 1.87
N PRO A 37 -11.97 16.62 2.67
CA PRO A 37 -12.42 17.96 2.36
C PRO A 37 -11.26 18.95 2.30
N SER A 38 -11.42 19.98 1.48
CA SER A 38 -10.52 21.12 1.38
C SER A 38 -11.09 22.31 2.17
N TYR A 39 -10.40 23.43 2.13
CA TYR A 39 -10.85 24.67 2.74
C TYR A 39 -10.51 25.85 1.83
N ASP A 40 -11.23 26.95 1.99
CA ASP A 40 -10.91 28.21 1.31
C ASP A 40 -9.71 28.87 2.00
N PRO A 41 -8.54 28.97 1.34
CA PRO A 41 -7.34 29.57 1.95
C PRO A 41 -7.52 31.07 2.23
N SER A 42 -8.46 31.75 1.58
CA SER A 42 -8.74 33.17 1.85
C SER A 42 -9.25 33.41 3.28
N LEU A 43 -9.91 32.40 3.88
CA LEU A 43 -10.37 32.43 5.27
C LEU A 43 -9.20 32.46 6.28
N LEU A 44 -8.03 32.01 5.88
CA LEU A 44 -6.81 32.04 6.68
C LEU A 44 -5.99 33.31 6.43
N ALA A 45 -6.52 34.26 5.67
CA ALA A 45 -5.93 35.58 5.49
C ALA A 45 -6.59 36.62 6.41
N GLY A 46 -5.81 37.56 6.93
CA GLY A 46 -6.34 38.73 7.64
C GLY A 46 -6.68 38.51 9.12
N ARG A 47 -7.50 39.41 9.66
CA ARG A 47 -7.73 39.56 11.12
C ARG A 47 -8.47 38.38 11.78
N ASN A 48 -9.17 37.60 11.00
CA ASN A 48 -9.96 36.45 11.50
C ASN A 48 -9.22 35.11 11.44
N PHE A 49 -7.91 35.10 11.12
CA PHE A 49 -7.07 33.90 10.98
C PHE A 49 -7.27 32.94 12.15
N SER A 50 -7.05 33.39 13.38
CA SER A 50 -7.09 32.50 14.56
C SER A 50 -8.44 31.79 14.71
N LYS A 51 -9.54 32.51 14.45
CA LYS A 51 -10.91 31.98 14.56
C LYS A 51 -11.16 30.86 13.51
N TYR A 52 -10.81 31.14 12.26
CA TYR A 52 -11.01 30.16 11.18
C TYR A 52 -10.05 28.98 11.28
N TYR A 53 -8.77 29.26 11.64
CA TYR A 53 -7.80 28.18 11.88
C TYR A 53 -8.25 27.22 12.98
N GLN A 54 -8.72 27.75 14.11
CA GLN A 54 -9.25 26.92 15.20
C GLN A 54 -10.45 26.06 14.74
N LYS A 55 -11.37 26.64 13.98
CA LYS A 55 -12.51 25.90 13.42
C LYS A 55 -12.04 24.75 12.54
N LEU A 56 -11.10 24.99 11.62
CA LEU A 56 -10.56 23.96 10.72
C LEU A 56 -9.72 22.91 11.48
N ALA A 57 -8.97 23.33 12.50
CA ALA A 57 -8.14 22.41 13.30
C ALA A 57 -8.95 21.46 14.16
N LEU A 58 -10.12 21.91 14.64
CA LEU A 58 -11.06 21.13 15.46
C LEU A 58 -12.07 20.33 14.62
N ASP A 59 -12.11 20.54 13.31
CA ASP A 59 -13.03 19.82 12.42
C ASP A 59 -12.67 18.32 12.39
N PRO A 60 -13.62 17.44 12.73
CA PRO A 60 -13.39 15.98 12.74
C PRO A 60 -13.03 15.43 11.36
N LEU A 61 -13.38 16.11 10.27
CA LEU A 61 -13.01 15.74 8.90
C LEU A 61 -11.59 16.17 8.52
N LYS A 62 -10.89 16.93 9.40
CA LYS A 62 -9.48 17.31 9.27
C LYS A 62 -9.12 17.94 7.91
N PRO A 63 -9.76 19.05 7.51
CA PRO A 63 -9.51 19.67 6.21
C PRO A 63 -8.09 20.23 6.03
N LEU A 64 -7.37 20.51 7.12
CA LEU A 64 -5.97 21.00 7.07
C LEU A 64 -4.96 19.90 6.69
N ILE A 65 -5.35 18.63 6.66
CA ILE A 65 -4.45 17.55 6.27
C ILE A 65 -4.37 17.47 4.75
N ASN A 66 -3.18 17.69 4.19
CA ASN A 66 -2.89 17.34 2.81
C ASN A 66 -2.71 15.82 2.72
N ARG A 67 -3.78 15.09 2.38
CA ARG A 67 -3.83 13.62 2.44
C ARG A 67 -2.89 12.91 1.49
N PRO A 68 -2.77 13.28 0.21
CA PRO A 68 -1.93 12.54 -0.73
C PRO A 68 -0.50 12.32 -0.23
N PRO A 69 0.26 13.36 0.18
CA PRO A 69 1.64 13.16 0.60
C PRO A 69 1.81 12.76 2.07
N SER A 70 0.76 12.87 2.91
CA SER A 70 0.95 12.77 4.37
C SER A 70 0.07 11.75 5.09
N ALA A 71 -0.98 11.23 4.46
CA ALA A 71 -1.81 10.20 5.06
C ALA A 71 -1.28 8.79 4.78
N TYR A 72 -1.56 7.86 5.70
CA TYR A 72 -1.24 6.45 5.54
C TYR A 72 -2.52 5.66 5.27
N TYR A 73 -2.50 4.90 4.18
CA TYR A 73 -3.59 4.02 3.81
C TYR A 73 -3.02 2.64 3.49
N ARG A 74 -3.70 1.60 3.94
CA ARG A 74 -3.38 0.24 3.50
C ARG A 74 -3.72 0.12 2.02
N PRO A 75 -2.77 -0.34 1.18
CA PRO A 75 -3.00 -0.45 -0.25
C PRO A 75 -4.05 -1.52 -0.61
N GLY A 76 -4.26 -2.50 0.26
CA GLY A 76 -5.18 -3.61 0.00
C GLY A 76 -4.82 -4.36 -1.28
N SER A 77 -5.83 -4.87 -1.96
CA SER A 77 -5.66 -5.72 -3.15
C SER A 77 -4.91 -5.09 -4.32
N THR A 78 -4.75 -3.78 -4.38
CA THR A 78 -3.91 -3.14 -5.41
C THR A 78 -2.44 -3.55 -5.28
N PHE A 79 -2.00 -3.85 -4.07
CA PHE A 79 -0.64 -4.32 -3.80
C PHE A 79 -0.34 -5.71 -4.39
N LYS A 80 -1.36 -6.50 -4.74
CA LYS A 80 -1.18 -7.80 -5.39
C LYS A 80 -0.44 -7.71 -6.73
N LEU A 81 -0.53 -6.58 -7.42
CA LEU A 81 0.26 -6.33 -8.63
C LEU A 81 1.75 -6.26 -8.32
N VAL A 82 2.13 -5.58 -7.23
CA VAL A 82 3.52 -5.54 -6.76
C VAL A 82 3.99 -6.93 -6.35
N GLN A 83 3.16 -7.71 -5.64
CA GLN A 83 3.48 -9.10 -5.29
C GLN A 83 3.71 -9.97 -6.52
N ALA A 84 2.87 -9.83 -7.56
CA ALA A 84 3.03 -10.54 -8.81
C ALA A 84 4.36 -10.20 -9.49
N LEU A 85 4.70 -8.92 -9.59
CA LEU A 85 5.95 -8.45 -10.20
C LEU A 85 7.18 -8.93 -9.42
N VAL A 86 7.17 -8.85 -8.09
CA VAL A 86 8.25 -9.39 -7.24
C VAL A 86 8.41 -10.90 -7.46
N GLY A 87 7.30 -11.64 -7.49
CA GLY A 87 7.36 -13.09 -7.74
C GLY A 87 7.88 -13.46 -9.12
N GLN A 88 7.54 -12.69 -10.15
CA GLN A 88 8.07 -12.85 -11.50
C GLN A 88 9.55 -12.48 -11.60
N GLN A 89 9.96 -11.38 -10.97
CA GLN A 89 11.37 -10.96 -10.90
C GLN A 89 12.26 -12.02 -10.27
N LEU A 90 11.74 -12.74 -9.27
CA LEU A 90 12.45 -13.85 -8.63
C LEU A 90 12.36 -15.18 -9.41
N GLY A 91 11.67 -15.23 -10.54
CA GLY A 91 11.42 -16.47 -11.27
C GLY A 91 10.49 -17.48 -10.55
N ILE A 92 9.83 -17.06 -9.48
CA ILE A 92 8.96 -17.91 -8.63
C ILE A 92 7.55 -18.00 -9.21
N LEU A 93 7.09 -16.92 -9.84
CA LEU A 93 5.79 -16.83 -10.50
C LEU A 93 5.95 -16.66 -12.00
N SER A 94 5.04 -17.29 -12.72
CA SER A 94 4.82 -17.11 -14.17
C SER A 94 3.31 -17.01 -14.42
N ALA A 95 2.92 -16.69 -15.64
CA ALA A 95 1.51 -16.69 -16.04
C ALA A 95 0.83 -18.05 -15.77
N GLY A 96 1.56 -19.16 -15.90
CA GLY A 96 1.07 -20.51 -15.65
C GLY A 96 1.22 -21.00 -14.19
N SER A 97 1.67 -20.16 -13.27
CA SER A 97 1.77 -20.55 -11.86
C SER A 97 0.39 -20.75 -11.25
N VAL A 98 0.14 -21.94 -10.68
CA VAL A 98 -1.16 -22.34 -10.12
C VAL A 98 -1.04 -22.55 -8.61
N PHE A 99 -1.97 -21.94 -7.85
CA PHE A 99 -2.14 -22.18 -6.42
C PHE A 99 -3.60 -22.41 -6.09
N GLY A 100 -3.88 -23.50 -5.37
CA GLY A 100 -5.22 -23.79 -4.86
C GLY A 100 -5.61 -22.93 -3.66
N HIS A 101 -6.87 -23.05 -3.22
CA HIS A 101 -7.38 -22.28 -2.07
C HIS A 101 -7.16 -22.99 -0.72
N ALA A 102 -6.88 -24.29 -0.74
CA ALA A 102 -6.77 -25.09 0.48
C ALA A 102 -5.60 -24.62 1.37
N GLY A 103 -5.83 -24.56 2.68
CA GLY A 103 -4.82 -24.21 3.68
C GLY A 103 -4.51 -22.71 3.79
N ALA A 104 -5.15 -21.84 3.02
CA ALA A 104 -5.05 -20.40 3.21
C ALA A 104 -6.02 -19.93 4.31
N PRO A 105 -5.56 -19.10 5.29
CA PRO A 105 -6.42 -18.56 6.34
C PRO A 105 -7.29 -17.39 5.85
N VAL A 106 -7.11 -16.98 4.60
CA VAL A 106 -7.83 -15.87 3.95
C VAL A 106 -8.87 -16.41 2.98
N LYS A 107 -10.05 -15.78 2.96
CA LYS A 107 -11.15 -16.20 2.07
C LYS A 107 -11.04 -15.53 0.70
N CYS A 108 -11.46 -16.26 -0.34
CA CYS A 108 -11.70 -15.69 -1.65
C CYS A 108 -13.08 -15.01 -1.68
N HIS A 109 -13.17 -13.83 -2.29
CA HIS A 109 -14.44 -13.12 -2.47
C HIS A 109 -15.31 -13.77 -3.55
N ALA A 110 -14.70 -14.31 -4.59
CA ALA A 110 -15.38 -15.10 -5.60
C ALA A 110 -15.48 -16.56 -5.13
N HIS A 111 -16.68 -17.04 -4.94
CA HIS A 111 -16.95 -18.40 -4.41
C HIS A 111 -16.54 -19.54 -5.37
N ASN A 112 -15.97 -19.25 -6.52
CA ASN A 112 -15.57 -20.23 -7.50
C ASN A 112 -14.08 -20.59 -7.37
N THR A 113 -13.76 -21.87 -7.35
CA THR A 113 -12.41 -22.43 -7.17
C THR A 113 -11.52 -22.36 -8.41
N SER A 114 -12.00 -21.81 -9.52
CA SER A 114 -11.31 -21.80 -10.82
C SER A 114 -10.25 -20.68 -10.98
N HIS A 115 -9.96 -19.88 -9.94
CA HIS A 115 -9.04 -18.74 -10.02
C HIS A 115 -7.63 -19.13 -9.59
N ASN A 116 -7.08 -20.17 -10.19
CA ASN A 116 -5.87 -20.81 -9.71
C ASN A 116 -4.58 -20.34 -10.40
N ASP A 117 -4.67 -19.68 -11.56
CA ASP A 117 -3.53 -19.10 -12.26
C ASP A 117 -3.37 -17.60 -11.95
N LEU A 118 -2.23 -17.02 -12.34
CA LEU A 118 -1.91 -15.64 -12.01
C LEU A 118 -2.90 -14.64 -12.64
N HIS A 119 -3.30 -14.84 -13.89
CA HIS A 119 -4.24 -13.95 -14.59
C HIS A 119 -5.58 -13.89 -13.87
N ASN A 120 -6.19 -15.06 -13.64
CA ASN A 120 -7.46 -15.16 -12.93
C ASN A 120 -7.37 -14.69 -11.49
N ALA A 121 -6.24 -14.95 -10.80
CA ALA A 121 -6.02 -14.49 -9.44
C ALA A 121 -5.96 -12.95 -9.33
N ILE A 122 -5.41 -12.27 -10.33
CA ILE A 122 -5.42 -10.79 -10.42
C ILE A 122 -6.83 -10.31 -10.75
N GLN A 123 -7.44 -10.84 -11.81
CA GLN A 123 -8.77 -10.44 -12.28
C GLN A 123 -9.84 -10.54 -11.18
N TRP A 124 -9.82 -11.61 -10.41
CA TRP A 124 -10.78 -11.89 -9.35
C TRP A 124 -10.28 -11.52 -7.95
N SER A 125 -9.11 -10.90 -7.88
CA SER A 125 -8.50 -10.49 -6.61
C SER A 125 -8.42 -11.63 -5.57
N CYS A 126 -7.95 -12.81 -6.00
CA CYS A 126 -7.96 -14.02 -5.20
C CYS A 126 -6.97 -13.96 -4.02
N ASN A 127 -7.47 -13.84 -2.80
CA ASN A 127 -6.64 -13.79 -1.59
C ASN A 127 -5.88 -15.10 -1.33
N PRO A 128 -6.49 -16.30 -1.41
CA PRO A 128 -5.75 -17.55 -1.21
C PRO A 128 -4.59 -17.75 -2.18
N TYR A 129 -4.77 -17.38 -3.45
CA TYR A 129 -3.69 -17.43 -4.43
C TYR A 129 -2.48 -16.62 -3.96
N PHE A 130 -2.70 -15.34 -3.62
CA PHE A 130 -1.62 -14.44 -3.20
C PHE A 130 -1.03 -14.81 -1.85
N TYR A 131 -1.79 -15.43 -0.95
CA TYR A 131 -1.25 -16.03 0.27
C TYR A 131 -0.21 -17.12 -0.04
N HIS A 132 -0.53 -18.05 -0.92
CA HIS A 132 0.38 -19.14 -1.30
C HIS A 132 1.57 -18.64 -2.13
N ALA A 133 1.32 -17.71 -3.05
CA ALA A 133 2.36 -17.05 -3.84
C ALA A 133 3.37 -16.34 -2.92
N PHE A 134 2.90 -15.53 -1.96
CA PHE A 134 3.75 -14.83 -1.01
C PHE A 134 4.54 -15.81 -0.13
N ARG A 135 3.90 -16.87 0.36
CA ARG A 135 4.59 -17.92 1.11
C ARG A 135 5.71 -18.55 0.29
N LYS A 136 5.47 -18.82 -0.98
CA LYS A 136 6.50 -19.36 -1.89
C LYS A 136 7.62 -18.35 -2.12
N ILE A 137 7.29 -17.06 -2.34
CA ILE A 137 8.27 -15.97 -2.47
C ILE A 137 9.19 -15.89 -1.24
N LEU A 138 8.61 -15.94 -0.04
CA LEU A 138 9.38 -15.84 1.19
C LEU A 138 10.26 -17.07 1.46
N TYR A 139 9.78 -18.26 1.12
CA TYR A 139 10.48 -19.51 1.51
C TYR A 139 11.41 -20.06 0.44
N ASP A 140 11.37 -19.52 -0.77
CA ASP A 140 12.26 -19.95 -1.85
C ASP A 140 13.72 -19.67 -1.52
N GLY A 141 14.58 -20.70 -1.66
CA GLY A 141 16.01 -20.60 -1.39
C GLY A 141 16.40 -20.31 0.07
N THR A 142 15.44 -20.34 1.02
CA THR A 142 15.69 -20.09 2.43
C THR A 142 15.96 -21.37 3.21
N THR A 143 16.77 -21.30 4.26
CA THR A 143 17.16 -22.43 5.13
C THR A 143 16.96 -22.11 6.60
N GLY A 144 16.96 -23.14 7.45
CA GLY A 144 16.81 -23.00 8.88
C GLY A 144 15.38 -23.21 9.38
N ASN A 145 15.13 -22.75 10.59
CA ASN A 145 13.81 -22.85 11.24
C ASN A 145 12.77 -21.91 10.62
N THR A 146 11.53 -21.97 11.08
CA THR A 146 10.42 -21.19 10.49
C THR A 146 10.62 -19.69 10.62
N PHE A 147 11.22 -19.21 11.72
CA PHE A 147 11.54 -17.78 11.88
C PHE A 147 12.65 -17.37 10.90
N GLU A 148 13.78 -18.08 10.89
CA GLU A 148 14.94 -17.78 10.05
C GLU A 148 14.53 -17.71 8.58
N ARG A 149 13.73 -18.66 8.11
CA ARG A 149 13.18 -18.66 6.74
C ARG A 149 12.27 -17.47 6.47
N SER A 150 11.41 -17.11 7.44
CA SER A 150 10.53 -15.95 7.30
C SER A 150 11.32 -14.64 7.28
N ALA A 151 12.37 -14.53 8.11
CA ALA A 151 13.23 -13.36 8.19
C ALA A 151 14.05 -13.18 6.91
N GLN A 152 14.72 -14.23 6.42
CA GLN A 152 15.49 -14.21 5.18
C GLN A 152 14.61 -13.82 3.99
N GLY A 153 13.43 -14.42 3.88
CA GLY A 153 12.49 -14.14 2.80
C GLY A 153 11.93 -12.73 2.88
N LEU A 154 11.56 -12.25 4.07
CA LEU A 154 11.06 -10.90 4.28
C LEU A 154 12.11 -9.85 3.94
N GLN A 155 13.37 -10.07 4.30
CA GLN A 155 14.46 -9.16 3.94
C GLN A 155 14.57 -9.00 2.43
N ARG A 156 14.69 -10.12 1.71
CA ARG A 156 14.76 -10.11 0.23
C ARG A 156 13.52 -9.47 -0.41
N TRP A 157 12.35 -9.81 0.09
CA TRP A 157 11.09 -9.27 -0.41
C TRP A 157 11.00 -7.75 -0.19
N SER A 158 11.33 -7.26 1.00
CA SER A 158 11.26 -5.83 1.32
C SER A 158 12.25 -5.00 0.47
N GLU A 159 13.43 -5.53 0.19
CA GLU A 159 14.41 -4.90 -0.71
C GLU A 159 13.86 -4.75 -2.13
N LEU A 160 13.19 -5.78 -2.66
CA LEU A 160 12.57 -5.73 -3.99
C LEU A 160 11.37 -4.79 -4.02
N VAL A 161 10.53 -4.79 -2.99
CA VAL A 161 9.39 -3.86 -2.88
C VAL A 161 9.87 -2.42 -2.77
N ALA A 162 10.98 -2.17 -2.06
CA ALA A 162 11.57 -0.84 -1.97
C ALA A 162 11.98 -0.25 -3.32
N ASN A 163 12.30 -1.08 -4.31
CA ASN A 163 12.62 -0.63 -5.68
C ASN A 163 11.43 0.03 -6.39
N PHE A 164 10.19 -0.26 -5.98
CA PHE A 164 8.99 0.44 -6.45
C PHE A 164 8.74 1.78 -5.73
N GLY A 165 9.62 2.20 -4.82
CA GLY A 165 9.48 3.45 -4.08
C GLY A 165 8.82 3.32 -2.71
N PHE A 166 8.38 2.13 -2.30
CA PHE A 166 7.81 1.92 -0.97
C PHE A 166 8.85 2.13 0.14
N GLY A 167 8.39 2.67 1.27
CA GLY A 167 9.23 2.85 2.46
C GLY A 167 10.20 4.03 2.39
N ARG A 168 10.18 4.86 1.33
CA ARG A 168 11.02 6.05 1.16
C ARG A 168 10.23 7.25 0.65
N LYS A 169 10.77 8.44 0.85
CA LYS A 169 10.26 9.64 0.18
C LYS A 169 10.61 9.58 -1.31
N LEU A 170 9.68 9.94 -2.16
CA LEU A 170 9.86 9.96 -3.61
C LEU A 170 10.45 11.27 -4.11
N GLY A 171 10.47 12.31 -3.26
CA GLY A 171 11.02 13.62 -3.60
C GLY A 171 10.04 14.49 -4.37
N VAL A 172 8.73 14.35 -4.11
CA VAL A 172 7.72 15.25 -4.68
C VAL A 172 7.93 16.66 -4.11
N ASP A 173 7.68 17.68 -4.92
CA ASP A 173 7.90 19.10 -4.60
C ASP A 173 6.80 19.70 -3.69
N VAL A 174 6.14 18.86 -2.90
CA VAL A 174 5.18 19.27 -1.88
C VAL A 174 5.70 18.99 -0.46
N SER A 175 5.35 19.88 0.46
CA SER A 175 5.74 19.71 1.85
C SER A 175 5.05 18.53 2.53
N ASN A 176 5.69 18.01 3.60
CA ASN A 176 5.14 16.96 4.46
C ASN A 176 4.98 15.57 3.83
N GLU A 177 5.71 15.29 2.75
CA GLU A 177 5.75 13.93 2.18
C GLU A 177 6.18 12.91 3.24
N LYS A 178 5.40 11.87 3.40
CA LYS A 178 5.70 10.71 4.26
C LYS A 178 6.25 9.57 3.42
N LYS A 179 7.22 8.84 3.99
CA LYS A 179 7.85 7.70 3.30
C LYS A 179 6.95 6.47 3.17
N GLY A 180 5.77 6.47 3.81
CA GLY A 180 4.97 5.27 3.96
C GLY A 180 5.58 4.28 4.96
N ASN A 181 5.00 3.09 5.04
CA ASN A 181 5.54 2.00 5.85
C ASN A 181 5.85 0.81 4.94
N LEU A 182 7.07 0.31 5.02
CA LEU A 182 7.46 -0.96 4.44
C LEU A 182 8.07 -1.78 5.58
N PRO A 183 7.36 -2.82 6.07
CA PRO A 183 7.81 -3.59 7.21
C PRO A 183 9.06 -4.40 6.86
N THR A 184 10.05 -4.34 7.76
CA THR A 184 11.33 -5.04 7.68
C THR A 184 11.45 -6.08 8.79
N VAL A 185 12.50 -6.88 8.76
CA VAL A 185 12.84 -7.82 9.85
C VAL A 185 12.97 -7.07 11.17
N ASP A 186 13.70 -5.94 11.19
CA ASP A 186 13.88 -5.13 12.40
C ASP A 186 12.55 -4.56 12.92
N TYR A 187 11.64 -4.19 12.01
CA TYR A 187 10.30 -3.74 12.39
C TYR A 187 9.57 -4.83 13.17
N TYR A 188 9.53 -6.06 12.65
CA TYR A 188 8.83 -7.16 13.34
C TYR A 188 9.55 -7.62 14.60
N ASN A 189 10.88 -7.61 14.64
CA ASN A 189 11.63 -7.87 15.88
C ASN A 189 11.26 -6.88 17.00
N LYS A 190 11.03 -5.61 16.67
CA LYS A 190 10.55 -4.60 17.62
C LYS A 190 9.10 -4.84 18.03
N VAL A 191 8.20 -5.09 17.08
CA VAL A 191 6.78 -5.32 17.33
C VAL A 191 6.56 -6.54 18.21
N TYR A 192 7.24 -7.64 17.92
CA TYR A 192 7.12 -8.91 18.62
C TYR A 192 8.15 -9.10 19.76
N LYS A 193 8.91 -8.04 20.10
CA LYS A 193 9.84 -7.97 21.24
C LYS A 193 10.96 -9.01 21.20
N GLY A 194 11.49 -9.29 20.03
CA GLY A 194 12.68 -10.12 19.86
C GLY A 194 12.71 -10.94 18.58
N GLU A 195 13.88 -11.51 18.32
CA GLU A 195 14.08 -12.51 17.28
C GLU A 195 13.40 -13.84 17.67
N ASN A 196 13.06 -14.65 16.68
CA ASN A 196 12.35 -15.92 16.84
C ASN A 196 10.94 -15.85 17.48
N THR A 197 10.40 -14.65 17.63
CA THR A 197 9.08 -14.41 18.24
C THR A 197 7.95 -14.31 17.22
N TRP A 198 8.27 -14.21 15.93
CA TRP A 198 7.33 -14.11 14.82
C TRP A 198 7.70 -15.07 13.68
N LYS A 199 6.77 -15.30 12.79
CA LYS A 199 6.92 -16.20 11.65
C LYS A 199 5.90 -15.83 10.55
N PHE A 200 5.87 -16.57 9.45
CA PHE A 200 4.96 -16.33 8.33
C PHE A 200 3.51 -16.09 8.75
N SER A 201 3.01 -16.83 9.74
CA SER A 201 1.63 -16.65 10.23
C SER A 201 1.34 -15.28 10.86
N ASN A 202 2.35 -14.51 11.19
CA ASN A 202 2.20 -13.15 11.71
C ASN A 202 2.20 -12.09 10.61
N ILE A 203 2.77 -12.40 9.44
CA ILE A 203 3.03 -11.45 8.36
C ILE A 203 2.29 -11.75 7.06
N TYR A 204 1.51 -12.82 7.00
CA TYR A 204 0.84 -13.25 5.75
C TYR A 204 -0.13 -12.19 5.18
N SER A 205 -0.65 -11.28 6.02
CA SER A 205 -1.51 -10.18 5.59
C SER A 205 -0.85 -9.26 4.56
N LEU A 206 0.48 -9.16 4.57
CA LEU A 206 1.25 -8.44 3.55
C LEU A 206 0.99 -8.99 2.13
N SER A 207 0.63 -10.27 2.01
CA SER A 207 0.33 -10.90 0.72
C SER A 207 -0.80 -10.22 -0.05
N ILE A 208 -1.71 -9.57 0.66
CA ILE A 208 -2.92 -8.94 0.11
C ILE A 208 -2.95 -7.42 0.36
N GLY A 209 -1.80 -6.83 0.71
CA GLY A 209 -1.68 -5.39 0.92
C GLY A 209 -2.31 -4.89 2.22
N GLU A 210 -2.47 -5.76 3.19
CA GLU A 210 -2.99 -5.47 4.52
C GLU A 210 -1.87 -5.57 5.58
N GLY A 211 -2.22 -5.42 6.84
CA GLY A 211 -1.26 -5.46 7.93
C GLY A 211 -0.54 -4.13 8.09
N GLU A 212 0.76 -4.17 8.08
CA GLU A 212 1.64 -3.03 8.39
C GLU A 212 2.15 -2.28 7.15
N LEU A 213 1.60 -2.56 5.96
CA LEU A 213 1.88 -1.81 4.74
C LEU A 213 1.25 -0.42 4.75
#